data_d2232db405d20eb4c55c27f98016fdb7
#
_entry.id   d2232db405d20eb4c55c27f98016fdb7
#
_cell.length_a   1.000
_cell.length_b   1.000
_cell.length_c   1.000
_cell.angle_alpha   90.00
_cell.angle_beta   90.00
_cell.angle_gamma   90.00
#
_symmetry.space_group_name_H-M   'P 1'
#
loop_
_entity.id
_entity.type
_entity.pdbx_description
1 polymer ?
#
loop_
_entity_poly.entity_id
_entity_poly.type
_entity_poly.pdbx_seq_one_letter_code
_entity_poly.pdbx_strand_id
1 'polypeptide(L)'
;TAVLVADGDRDRLDVSGPSSNGAQAIRRRLWFERQTWLVVREDRLTESGAVEATIQYEDFRAIGEAEASMAVGAGRLLRPFKISLEDGNGKGSVQVMFHEMIPNQPLPASDLPQVSLR
;
A
#
# COMPACT_ATOMS: atom_id res chain seq x y z
N THR A 1 13.47 -7.06 10.32
CA THR A 1 14.48 -7.15 9.25
C THR A 1 13.80 -7.06 7.89
N ALA A 2 14.40 -6.33 6.97
CA ALA A 2 13.89 -6.17 5.63
C ALA A 2 15.00 -6.43 4.62
N VAL A 3 14.70 -7.18 3.57
CA VAL A 3 15.65 -7.54 2.52
C VAL A 3 15.04 -7.18 1.17
N LEU A 4 15.80 -6.44 0.36
CA LEU A 4 15.38 -6.06 -0.98
C LEU A 4 15.89 -7.10 -1.98
N VAL A 5 14.97 -7.59 -2.82
CA VAL A 5 15.26 -8.65 -3.79
C VAL A 5 14.72 -8.21 -5.15
N ALA A 6 15.50 -8.42 -6.20
CA ALA A 6 15.01 -8.21 -7.56
C ALA A 6 14.03 -9.33 -7.94
N ASP A 7 12.91 -8.99 -8.52
CA ASP A 7 11.88 -9.93 -8.93
C ASP A 7 11.32 -9.52 -10.30
N GLY A 8 11.95 -10.01 -11.36
CA GLY A 8 11.58 -9.62 -12.71
C GLY A 8 11.86 -8.15 -12.97
N ASP A 9 10.85 -7.41 -13.41
CA ASP A 9 10.91 -5.99 -13.67
C ASP A 9 10.63 -5.12 -12.45
N ARG A 10 10.41 -5.74 -11.28
CA ARG A 10 10.09 -5.06 -10.04
C ARG A 10 11.13 -5.37 -8.98
N ASP A 11 11.17 -4.55 -7.94
CA ASP A 11 11.90 -4.86 -6.72
C ASP A 11 10.91 -5.30 -5.65
N ARG A 12 11.32 -6.29 -4.87
CA ARG A 12 10.48 -6.82 -3.80
C ARG A 12 11.19 -6.63 -2.46
N LEU A 13 10.47 -6.11 -1.50
CA LEU A 13 10.94 -5.97 -0.14
C LEU A 13 10.31 -7.07 0.70
N ASP A 14 11.14 -7.95 1.24
CA ASP A 14 10.70 -9.00 2.16
C ASP A 14 10.90 -8.53 3.59
N VAL A 15 9.81 -8.39 4.33
CA VAL A 15 9.82 -7.89 5.71
C VAL A 15 9.57 -9.06 6.65
N SER A 16 10.52 -9.32 7.52
CA SER A 16 10.44 -10.41 8.50
C SER A 16 9.98 -9.90 9.85
N GLY A 17 9.30 -10.75 10.58
CA GLY A 17 8.88 -10.50 11.93
C GLY A 17 9.00 -11.77 12.78
N PRO A 18 8.83 -11.64 14.11
CA PRO A 18 8.90 -12.80 15.00
C PRO A 18 7.75 -13.75 14.78
N SER A 19 8.03 -15.03 14.83
CA SER A 19 7.03 -16.09 14.83
C SER A 19 6.82 -16.64 16.24
N SER A 20 5.81 -17.47 16.41
CA SER A 20 5.44 -18.02 17.72
C SER A 20 6.56 -18.87 18.34
N ASN A 21 7.45 -19.43 17.51
CA ASN A 21 8.59 -20.24 17.99
C ASN A 21 9.84 -19.39 18.23
N GLY A 22 9.76 -18.08 18.14
CA GLY A 22 10.90 -17.19 18.32
C GLY A 22 11.81 -17.01 17.10
N ALA A 23 11.63 -17.80 16.06
CA ALA A 23 12.37 -17.62 14.81
C ALA A 23 11.81 -16.46 14.00
N GLN A 24 12.62 -15.92 13.09
CA GLN A 24 12.16 -14.91 12.15
C GLN A 24 11.49 -15.57 10.95
N ALA A 25 10.39 -15.01 10.50
CA ALA A 25 9.68 -15.47 9.31
C ALA A 25 9.27 -14.27 8.48
N ILE A 26 9.26 -14.44 7.17
CA ILE A 26 8.78 -13.37 6.29
C ILE A 26 7.26 -13.23 6.50
N ARG A 27 6.83 -12.03 6.87
CA ARG A 27 5.43 -11.75 7.17
C ARG A 27 4.76 -10.88 6.11
N ARG A 28 5.54 -10.10 5.37
CA ARG A 28 5.05 -9.21 4.32
C ARG A 28 6.01 -9.20 3.16
N ARG A 29 5.48 -9.13 1.96
CA ARG A 29 6.23 -8.87 0.74
C ARG A 29 5.60 -7.70 0.03
N LEU A 30 6.42 -6.71 -0.35
CA LEU A 30 5.96 -5.54 -1.07
C LEU A 30 6.71 -5.46 -2.39
N TRP A 31 5.97 -5.28 -3.47
CA TRP A 31 6.54 -5.11 -4.80
C TRP A 31 6.46 -3.65 -5.20
N PHE A 32 7.58 -3.14 -5.69
CA PHE A 32 7.74 -1.75 -6.10
C PHE A 32 7.99 -1.70 -7.59
N GLU A 33 7.42 -0.69 -8.24
CA GLU A 33 7.81 -0.32 -9.58
C GLU A 33 9.12 0.45 -9.52
N ARG A 34 10.13 0.03 -10.32
CA ARG A 34 11.49 0.59 -10.21
C ARG A 34 11.59 2.07 -10.57
N GLN A 35 10.80 2.51 -11.53
CA GLN A 35 10.90 3.89 -11.99
C GLN A 35 10.27 4.88 -11.03
N THR A 36 9.17 4.51 -10.38
CA THR A 36 8.40 5.40 -9.54
C THR A 36 8.53 5.11 -8.06
N TRP A 37 9.05 3.93 -7.70
CA TRP A 37 9.11 3.42 -6.33
C TRP A 37 7.74 3.32 -5.66
N LEU A 38 6.69 3.21 -6.46
CA LEU A 38 5.35 3.00 -5.92
C LEU A 38 5.14 1.53 -5.58
N VAL A 39 4.49 1.30 -4.46
CA VAL A 39 4.07 -0.05 -4.08
C VAL A 39 2.90 -0.44 -4.96
N VAL A 40 3.04 -1.51 -5.72
CA VAL A 40 1.98 -1.99 -6.62
C VAL A 40 1.31 -3.26 -6.12
N ARG A 41 1.95 -3.96 -5.20
CA ARG A 41 1.40 -5.18 -4.61
C ARG A 41 1.98 -5.42 -3.23
N GLU A 42 1.17 -5.93 -2.32
CA GLU A 42 1.61 -6.42 -1.03
C GLU A 42 0.99 -7.79 -0.78
N ASP A 43 1.80 -8.76 -0.38
CA ASP A 43 1.32 -10.02 0.16
C ASP A 43 1.56 -10.05 1.65
N ARG A 44 0.56 -10.46 2.40
CA ARG A 44 0.68 -10.76 3.83
C ARG A 44 0.76 -12.27 3.99
N LEU A 45 1.72 -12.70 4.77
CA LEU A 45 2.02 -14.12 4.92
C LEU A 45 1.77 -14.57 6.35
N THR A 46 1.33 -15.82 6.46
CA THR A 46 1.25 -16.51 7.74
C THR A 46 2.65 -16.91 8.21
N GLU A 47 2.76 -17.38 9.43
CA GLU A 47 4.04 -17.90 9.96
C GLU A 47 4.59 -19.06 9.13
N SER A 48 3.72 -19.86 8.53
CA SER A 48 4.12 -21.00 7.70
C SER A 48 4.54 -20.59 6.30
N GLY A 49 4.41 -19.32 5.93
CA GLY A 49 4.75 -18.83 4.59
C GLY A 49 3.61 -18.86 3.59
N ALA A 50 2.41 -19.22 4.01
CA ALA A 50 1.25 -19.19 3.13
C ALA A 50 0.75 -17.75 2.97
N VAL A 51 0.24 -17.42 1.79
CA VAL A 51 -0.33 -16.10 1.53
C VAL A 51 -1.68 -15.99 2.25
N GLU A 52 -1.79 -15.05 3.17
CA GLU A 52 -3.01 -14.76 3.90
C GLU A 52 -3.89 -13.77 3.14
N ALA A 53 -3.27 -12.78 2.53
CA ALA A 53 -3.98 -11.78 1.74
C ALA A 53 -3.04 -11.16 0.71
N THR A 54 -3.58 -10.80 -0.44
CA THR A 54 -2.88 -10.05 -1.47
C THR A 54 -3.61 -8.74 -1.71
N ILE A 55 -2.86 -7.64 -1.69
CA ILE A 55 -3.37 -6.31 -1.95
C ILE A 55 -2.68 -5.80 -3.22
N GLN A 56 -3.47 -5.33 -4.19
CA GLN A 56 -2.94 -4.73 -5.39
C GLN A 56 -3.37 -3.27 -5.47
N TYR A 57 -2.44 -2.42 -5.86
CA TYR A 57 -2.65 -0.99 -6.00
C TYR A 57 -2.52 -0.63 -7.46
N GLU A 58 -3.55 -0.05 -8.02
CA GLU A 58 -3.66 0.24 -9.44
C GLU A 58 -4.21 1.64 -9.68
N ASP A 59 -4.14 2.09 -10.92
CA ASP A 59 -4.71 3.37 -11.37
C ASP A 59 -4.14 4.52 -10.53
N PHE A 60 -2.83 4.65 -10.55
CA PHE A 60 -2.15 5.73 -9.84
C PHE A 60 -2.39 7.06 -10.56
N ARG A 61 -2.83 8.05 -9.81
CA ARG A 61 -3.09 9.39 -10.34
C ARG A 61 -2.50 10.43 -9.42
N ALA A 62 -2.05 11.53 -10.01
CA ALA A 62 -1.64 12.69 -9.23
C ALA A 62 -2.86 13.30 -8.56
N ILE A 63 -2.72 13.68 -7.31
CA ILE A 63 -3.82 14.28 -6.55
C ILE A 63 -3.50 15.75 -6.27
N GLY A 64 -4.54 16.59 -6.43
CA GLY A 64 -4.42 18.01 -6.18
C GLY A 64 -3.70 18.77 -7.31
N GLU A 65 -4.11 20.02 -7.53
CA GLU A 65 -3.49 20.87 -8.54
C GLU A 65 -2.07 21.27 -8.16
N ALA A 66 -1.81 21.46 -6.88
CA ALA A 66 -0.49 21.84 -6.39
C ALA A 66 0.55 20.78 -6.70
N GLU A 67 0.19 19.53 -6.55
CA GLU A 67 1.08 18.41 -6.85
C GLU A 67 1.35 18.30 -8.34
N ALA A 68 0.35 18.56 -9.16
CA ALA A 68 0.51 18.55 -10.61
C ALA A 68 1.46 19.66 -11.08
N SER A 69 1.44 20.82 -10.44
CA SER A 69 2.32 21.94 -10.79
C SER A 69 3.74 21.78 -10.27
N MET A 70 3.94 20.94 -9.27
CA MET A 70 5.26 20.65 -8.70
C MET A 70 5.98 19.51 -9.43
N ALA A 71 5.76 19.37 -10.69
CA ALA A 71 6.09 18.16 -11.41
C ALA A 71 7.58 17.95 -11.67
N VAL A 72 8.44 18.91 -11.43
CA VAL A 72 9.83 18.81 -11.85
C VAL A 72 10.68 18.23 -10.73
N GLY A 73 11.03 16.97 -10.86
CA GLY A 73 12.02 16.29 -10.01
C GLY A 73 11.60 15.99 -8.59
N ALA A 74 10.55 16.58 -8.11
CA ALA A 74 10.11 16.41 -6.72
C ALA A 74 9.20 15.21 -6.52
N GLY A 75 8.95 14.42 -7.53
CA GLY A 75 8.02 13.32 -7.42
C GLY A 75 6.60 13.81 -7.21
N ARG A 76 5.76 13.59 -8.19
CA ARG A 76 4.32 13.86 -8.02
C ARG A 76 3.79 13.01 -6.89
N LEU A 77 2.89 13.57 -6.10
CA LEU A 77 2.17 12.79 -5.10
C LEU A 77 1.14 11.93 -5.82
N LEU A 78 1.50 10.69 -6.06
CA LEU A 78 0.61 9.73 -6.71
C LEU A 78 -0.09 8.86 -5.69
N ARG A 79 -1.35 8.61 -5.91
CA ARG A 79 -2.15 7.72 -5.06
C ARG A 79 -2.88 6.70 -5.94
N PRO A 80 -3.05 5.47 -5.47
CA PRO A 80 -3.84 4.50 -6.20
C PRO A 80 -5.32 4.86 -6.11
N PHE A 81 -5.99 4.84 -7.25
CA PHE A 81 -7.43 5.05 -7.31
C PHE A 81 -8.21 3.74 -7.36
N LYS A 82 -7.50 2.63 -7.42
CA LYS A 82 -8.09 1.31 -7.33
C LYS A 82 -7.24 0.44 -6.43
N ILE A 83 -7.86 -0.12 -5.42
CA ILE A 83 -7.23 -1.05 -4.49
C ILE A 83 -8.03 -2.33 -4.50
N SER A 84 -7.36 -3.44 -4.76
CA SER A 84 -7.97 -4.77 -4.75
C SER A 84 -7.37 -5.57 -3.62
N LEU A 85 -8.20 -6.21 -2.85
CA LEU A 85 -7.78 -7.12 -1.79
C LEU A 85 -8.36 -8.49 -2.07
N GLU A 86 -7.52 -9.50 -2.07
CA GLU A 86 -7.91 -10.88 -2.30
C GLU A 86 -7.46 -11.74 -1.13
N ASP A 87 -8.36 -12.59 -0.66
CA ASP A 87 -8.05 -13.57 0.37
C ASP A 87 -7.11 -14.64 -0.22
N GLY A 88 -6.14 -15.07 0.56
CA GLY A 88 -5.14 -16.03 0.12
C GLY A 88 -5.70 -17.39 -0.28
N ASN A 89 -6.87 -17.74 0.20
CA ASN A 89 -7.55 -18.99 -0.20
C ASN A 89 -8.50 -18.82 -1.38
N GLY A 90 -8.59 -17.63 -1.96
CA GLY A 90 -9.43 -17.35 -3.11
C GLY A 90 -10.93 -17.26 -2.82
N LYS A 91 -11.33 -17.21 -1.56
CA LYS A 91 -12.76 -17.24 -1.20
C LYS A 91 -13.41 -15.87 -1.13
N GLY A 92 -12.64 -14.81 -1.12
CA GLY A 92 -13.17 -13.47 -1.03
C GLY A 92 -12.28 -12.45 -1.69
N SER A 93 -12.90 -11.43 -2.26
CA SER A 93 -12.18 -10.29 -2.81
C SER A 93 -12.98 -9.02 -2.58
N VAL A 94 -12.26 -7.92 -2.41
CA VAL A 94 -12.85 -6.59 -2.26
C VAL A 94 -12.11 -5.65 -3.18
N GLN A 95 -12.85 -4.80 -3.90
CA GLN A 95 -12.27 -3.73 -4.67
C GLN A 95 -12.78 -2.40 -4.14
N VAL A 96 -11.85 -1.46 -3.97
CA VAL A 96 -12.17 -0.09 -3.62
C VAL A 96 -11.74 0.79 -4.76
N MET A 97 -12.67 1.57 -5.29
CA MET A 97 -12.39 2.52 -6.35
C MET A 97 -12.69 3.92 -5.84
N PHE A 98 -11.74 4.82 -6.01
CA PHE A 98 -11.89 6.21 -5.63
C PHE A 98 -12.25 7.04 -6.85
N HIS A 99 -13.18 7.96 -6.72
CA HIS A 99 -13.51 8.88 -7.78
C HIS A 99 -12.73 10.18 -7.67
N GLU A 100 -12.44 10.57 -6.44
CA GLU A 100 -11.75 11.83 -6.17
C GLU A 100 -10.98 11.70 -4.85
N MET A 101 -9.79 12.27 -4.82
CA MET A 101 -8.99 12.44 -3.61
C MET A 101 -8.53 13.87 -3.53
N ILE A 102 -8.79 14.53 -2.41
CA ILE A 102 -8.40 15.91 -2.17
C ILE A 102 -7.45 15.93 -0.97
N PRO A 103 -6.14 16.10 -1.20
CA PRO A 103 -5.16 16.05 -0.12
C PRO A 103 -5.09 17.38 0.62
N ASN A 104 -4.73 17.32 1.88
CA ASN A 104 -4.36 18.47 2.69
C ASN A 104 -5.41 19.59 2.76
N GLN A 105 -6.67 19.23 2.57
CA GLN A 105 -7.75 20.19 2.78
C GLN A 105 -8.16 20.24 4.24
N PRO A 106 -8.26 21.43 4.84
CA PRO A 106 -8.80 21.52 6.17
C PRO A 106 -10.28 21.12 6.16
N LEU A 107 -10.63 20.25 7.09
CA LEU A 107 -12.02 19.85 7.25
C LEU A 107 -12.75 20.91 8.09
N PRO A 108 -14.00 21.27 7.74
CA PRO A 108 -14.81 22.05 8.63
C PRO A 108 -14.98 21.34 9.97
N ALA A 109 -15.07 22.09 11.06
CA ALA A 109 -15.20 21.50 12.38
C ALA A 109 -16.41 20.56 12.49
N SER A 110 -17.47 20.86 11.72
CA SER A 110 -18.66 20.03 11.68
C SER A 110 -18.46 18.66 11.05
N ASP A 111 -17.41 18.49 10.22
CA ASP A 111 -17.12 17.23 9.56
C ASP A 111 -16.13 16.37 10.34
N LEU A 112 -15.57 16.91 11.41
CA LEU A 112 -14.64 16.17 12.24
C LEU A 112 -15.41 15.28 13.20
N PRO A 113 -14.95 14.03 13.38
CA PRO A 113 -15.57 13.17 14.37
C PRO A 113 -15.36 13.76 15.76
N GLN A 114 -16.40 13.77 16.56
CA GLN A 114 -16.28 14.18 17.94
C GLN A 114 -15.70 13.05 18.74
N VAL A 115 -14.44 13.18 19.09
CA VAL A 115 -13.77 12.22 19.94
C VAL A 115 -13.77 12.76 21.35
N SER A 116 -14.41 12.01 22.25
CA SER A 116 -14.37 12.34 23.66
C SER A 116 -13.08 11.74 24.24
N LEU A 117 -12.10 12.58 24.50
CA LEU A 117 -10.86 12.18 25.12
C LEU A 117 -11.09 12.12 26.64
N ARG A 118 -10.94 10.95 27.18
CA ARG A 118 -11.07 10.73 28.61
C ARG A 118 -9.95 9.87 29.14
#